data_b957bb736b9403a2ae52dabda1baea25
#
_entry.id   b957bb736b9403a2ae52dabda1baea25
#
_cell.length_a   1.000
_cell.length_b   1.000
_cell.length_c   1.000
_cell.angle_alpha   90.00
_cell.angle_beta   90.00
_cell.angle_gamma   90.00
#
_symmetry.space_group_name_H-M   'P 1'
#
loop_
_entity.id
_entity.type
_entity.pdbx_description
1 polymer ?
#
loop_
_entity_poly.entity_id
_entity_poly.type
_entity_poly.pdbx_seq_one_letter_code
_entity_poly.pdbx_strand_id
1 'polypeptide(L)'
;MWLTADSVLIANHDRVFKGLAMETSLSGDILATRLSNGEYVPSFEAILGAMRKTSATRLILEIKNLKDKSKYPYEVGLVARLLEKYGVADRTEIIVFAHELGAECIRQMPGTRVFHLNGDLTPAELKERGYAGMDYRNTILKANEHWVAEAHALGLEVNVWTVNTREEMEYFLNLGVDYITTDEPELLQALIRERSGK
;
A
#
# COMPACT_ATOMS: atom_id res chain seq x y z
N MET A 1 7.03 1.78 -2.91
CA MET A 1 7.63 2.71 -3.89
C MET A 1 8.76 3.47 -3.25
N TRP A 2 9.81 3.81 -3.99
CA TRP A 2 11.03 4.47 -3.53
C TRP A 2 11.34 5.72 -4.32
N LEU A 3 11.87 6.75 -3.65
CA LEU A 3 12.45 7.94 -4.28
C LEU A 3 13.94 7.69 -4.52
N THR A 4 14.41 7.84 -5.76
CA THR A 4 15.84 7.66 -6.16
C THR A 4 16.67 8.90 -5.86
N ALA A 5 18.00 8.78 -6.04
CA ALA A 5 18.94 9.88 -5.85
C ALA A 5 18.65 11.09 -6.75
N ASP A 6 18.18 10.85 -7.96
CA ASP A 6 17.78 11.84 -8.97
C ASP A 6 16.27 12.16 -8.96
N SER A 7 15.59 11.83 -7.84
CA SER A 7 14.20 12.21 -7.58
C SER A 7 13.16 11.59 -8.53
N VAL A 8 13.41 10.39 -8.99
CA VAL A 8 12.43 9.59 -9.73
C VAL A 8 11.78 8.57 -8.80
N LEU A 9 10.47 8.35 -8.94
CA LEU A 9 9.73 7.35 -8.17
C LEU A 9 9.75 6.00 -8.89
N ILE A 10 10.17 4.95 -8.18
CA ILE A 10 10.34 3.60 -8.74
C ILE A 10 9.61 2.57 -7.88
N ALA A 11 8.94 1.61 -8.52
CA ALA A 11 8.30 0.50 -7.85
C ALA A 11 9.30 -0.64 -7.62
N ASN A 12 9.62 -0.87 -6.36
CA ASN A 12 10.33 -2.04 -5.89
C ASN A 12 9.93 -2.32 -4.44
N HIS A 13 9.86 -3.60 -4.05
CA HIS A 13 9.56 -3.93 -2.66
C HIS A 13 10.73 -3.61 -1.75
N ASP A 14 11.93 -4.11 -2.08
CA ASP A 14 13.09 -4.03 -1.22
C ASP A 14 13.87 -2.73 -1.40
N ARG A 15 14.56 -2.30 -0.32
CA ARG A 15 15.45 -1.14 -0.35
C ARG A 15 16.64 -1.30 -1.29
N VAL A 16 17.09 -2.53 -1.51
CA VAL A 16 18.21 -2.90 -2.39
C VAL A 16 17.72 -3.95 -3.37
N PHE A 17 17.99 -3.74 -4.66
CA PHE A 17 17.71 -4.69 -5.71
C PHE A 17 18.93 -4.88 -6.61
N LYS A 18 19.44 -6.12 -6.71
CA LYS A 18 20.64 -6.47 -7.48
C LYS A 18 21.84 -5.57 -7.21
N GLY A 19 22.07 -5.24 -5.93
CA GLY A 19 23.20 -4.39 -5.50
C GLY A 19 22.93 -2.88 -5.61
N LEU A 20 21.82 -2.44 -6.22
CA LEU A 20 21.43 -1.04 -6.32
C LEU A 20 20.53 -0.67 -5.13
N ALA A 21 20.99 0.27 -4.30
CA ALA A 21 20.19 0.83 -3.22
C ALA A 21 19.27 1.93 -3.77
N MET A 22 17.94 1.78 -3.62
CA MET A 22 16.94 2.63 -4.24
C MET A 22 17.17 4.13 -3.99
N GLU A 23 17.44 4.53 -2.76
CA GLU A 23 17.56 5.94 -2.36
C GLU A 23 18.85 6.63 -2.82
N THR A 24 19.89 5.86 -3.16
CA THR A 24 21.24 6.39 -3.48
C THR A 24 21.72 6.08 -4.90
N SER A 25 20.96 5.25 -5.63
CA SER A 25 21.23 4.96 -7.05
C SER A 25 20.47 5.92 -7.95
N LEU A 26 21.00 6.13 -9.17
CA LEU A 26 20.30 6.87 -10.22
C LEU A 26 19.16 6.01 -10.80
N SER A 27 18.09 6.66 -11.16
CA SER A 27 16.92 5.99 -11.74
C SER A 27 17.23 5.20 -13.01
N GLY A 28 18.12 5.75 -13.86
CA GLY A 28 18.55 5.10 -15.10
C GLY A 28 19.15 3.72 -14.88
N ASP A 29 20.00 3.55 -13.85
CA ASP A 29 20.61 2.26 -13.52
C ASP A 29 19.58 1.25 -13.04
N ILE A 30 18.64 1.69 -12.20
CA ILE A 30 17.58 0.84 -11.66
C ILE A 30 16.62 0.40 -12.78
N LEU A 31 16.16 1.34 -13.60
CA LEU A 31 15.22 1.10 -14.71
C LEU A 31 15.82 0.22 -15.81
N ALA A 32 17.15 0.19 -15.95
CA ALA A 32 17.84 -0.72 -16.86
C ALA A 32 17.95 -2.15 -16.33
N THR A 33 17.57 -2.39 -15.06
CA THR A 33 17.71 -3.70 -14.40
C THR A 33 16.55 -4.61 -14.77
N ARG A 34 16.85 -5.85 -15.18
CA ARG A 34 15.81 -6.86 -15.49
C ARG A 34 15.39 -7.64 -14.26
N LEU A 35 14.11 -7.90 -14.17
CA LEU A 35 13.49 -8.85 -13.23
C LEU A 35 13.78 -10.30 -13.66
N SER A 36 13.42 -11.27 -12.82
CA SER A 36 13.60 -12.70 -13.12
C SER A 36 12.76 -13.19 -14.31
N ASN A 37 11.62 -12.54 -14.56
CA ASN A 37 10.73 -12.82 -15.69
C ASN A 37 11.16 -12.13 -17.00
N GLY A 38 12.30 -11.40 -17.00
CA GLY A 38 12.83 -10.68 -18.15
C GLY A 38 12.30 -9.25 -18.34
N GLU A 39 11.29 -8.83 -17.60
CA GLU A 39 10.78 -7.46 -17.62
C GLU A 39 11.76 -6.50 -16.90
N TYR A 40 11.58 -5.20 -17.12
CA TYR A 40 12.36 -4.17 -16.42
C TYR A 40 11.66 -3.69 -15.16
N VAL A 41 12.44 -3.19 -14.20
CA VAL A 41 11.87 -2.51 -13.02
C VAL A 41 11.05 -1.31 -13.51
N PRO A 42 9.77 -1.19 -13.13
CA PRO A 42 8.94 -0.10 -13.63
C PRO A 42 9.15 1.20 -12.86
N SER A 43 9.09 2.33 -13.55
CA SER A 43 8.88 3.63 -12.90
C SER A 43 7.43 3.75 -12.40
N PHE A 44 7.19 4.64 -11.45
CA PHE A 44 5.83 4.91 -10.99
C PHE A 44 4.94 5.45 -12.12
N GLU A 45 5.47 6.31 -12.99
CA GLU A 45 4.72 6.82 -14.15
C GLU A 45 4.30 5.72 -15.12
N ALA A 46 5.13 4.68 -15.30
CA ALA A 46 4.76 3.52 -16.12
C ALA A 46 3.55 2.77 -15.53
N ILE A 47 3.52 2.59 -14.20
CA ILE A 47 2.39 1.98 -13.49
C ILE A 47 1.14 2.84 -13.63
N LEU A 48 1.24 4.15 -13.41
CA LEU A 48 0.12 5.07 -13.54
C LEU A 48 -0.42 5.12 -14.98
N GLY A 49 0.48 5.03 -15.97
CA GLY A 49 0.10 4.91 -17.37
C GLY A 49 -0.70 3.63 -17.68
N ALA A 50 -0.38 2.51 -17.02
CA ALA A 50 -1.15 1.27 -17.12
C ALA A 50 -2.51 1.40 -16.40
N MET A 51 -2.53 2.01 -15.21
CA MET A 51 -3.75 2.24 -14.43
C MET A 51 -4.80 3.08 -15.16
N ARG A 52 -4.39 4.03 -15.99
CA ARG A 52 -5.33 4.83 -16.82
C ARG A 52 -6.13 3.99 -17.80
N LYS A 53 -5.62 2.82 -18.20
CA LYS A 53 -6.27 1.94 -19.19
C LYS A 53 -7.36 1.06 -18.57
N THR A 54 -7.49 1.05 -17.25
CA THR A 54 -8.49 0.26 -16.52
C THR A 54 -9.35 1.18 -15.66
N SER A 55 -10.63 0.85 -15.45
CA SER A 55 -11.53 1.59 -14.58
C SER A 55 -11.90 0.82 -13.30
N ALA A 56 -11.72 -0.49 -13.31
CA ALA A 56 -12.19 -1.37 -12.23
C ALA A 56 -11.14 -1.61 -11.13
N THR A 57 -9.84 -1.38 -11.43
CA THR A 57 -8.75 -1.66 -10.49
C THR A 57 -8.42 -0.42 -9.66
N ARG A 58 -8.28 -0.60 -8.35
CA ARG A 58 -7.73 0.40 -7.43
C ARG A 58 -6.22 0.19 -7.28
N LEU A 59 -5.49 1.24 -7.01
CA LEU A 59 -4.06 1.20 -6.71
C LEU A 59 -3.87 1.29 -5.19
N ILE A 60 -3.27 0.27 -4.59
CA ILE A 60 -2.78 0.33 -3.22
C ILE A 60 -1.28 0.63 -3.29
N LEU A 61 -0.92 1.83 -2.90
CA LEU A 61 0.42 2.38 -3.07
C LEU A 61 1.17 2.44 -1.75
N GLU A 62 2.16 1.58 -1.56
CA GLU A 62 3.07 1.72 -0.43
C GLU A 62 4.15 2.74 -0.72
N ILE A 63 4.21 3.80 0.07
CA ILE A 63 5.34 4.75 0.10
C ILE A 63 6.31 4.26 1.16
N LYS A 64 7.53 3.96 0.75
CA LYS A 64 8.55 3.34 1.61
C LYS A 64 9.24 4.40 2.49
N ASN A 65 9.66 3.98 3.68
CA ASN A 65 10.38 4.84 4.60
C ASN A 65 11.77 5.18 4.09
N LEU A 66 12.04 6.43 3.80
CA LEU A 66 13.38 6.92 3.46
C LEU A 66 14.25 7.01 4.73
N LYS A 67 15.56 6.82 4.57
CA LYS A 67 16.54 7.08 5.64
C LYS A 67 16.57 8.56 6.01
N ASP A 68 16.53 9.42 4.99
CA ASP A 68 16.42 10.86 5.17
C ASP A 68 14.96 11.29 5.19
N LYS A 69 14.40 11.35 6.38
CA LYS A 69 12.99 11.74 6.61
C LYS A 69 12.68 13.19 6.19
N SER A 70 13.70 14.06 6.05
CA SER A 70 13.48 15.42 5.58
C SER A 70 12.97 15.49 4.14
N LYS A 71 13.10 14.40 3.39
CA LYS A 71 12.59 14.26 2.02
C LYS A 71 11.11 13.87 1.92
N TYR A 72 10.47 13.46 3.02
CA TYR A 72 9.05 13.07 2.99
C TYR A 72 8.12 14.12 2.37
N PRO A 73 8.21 15.43 2.72
CA PRO A 73 7.35 16.42 2.08
C PRO A 73 7.52 16.51 0.56
N TYR A 74 8.75 16.35 0.08
CA TYR A 74 9.04 16.34 -1.35
C TYR A 74 8.51 15.08 -2.04
N GLU A 75 8.77 13.91 -1.46
CA GLU A 75 8.32 12.62 -1.99
C GLU A 75 6.80 12.55 -2.09
N VAL A 76 6.09 12.89 -1.02
CA VAL A 76 4.62 12.91 -0.96
C VAL A 76 4.04 13.91 -1.97
N GLY A 77 4.64 15.12 -2.06
CA GLY A 77 4.23 16.11 -3.05
C GLY A 77 4.45 15.67 -4.49
N LEU A 78 5.50 14.89 -4.77
CA LEU A 78 5.72 14.31 -6.08
C LEU A 78 4.69 13.23 -6.40
N VAL A 79 4.37 12.35 -5.43
CA VAL A 79 3.30 11.36 -5.56
C VAL A 79 1.97 12.04 -5.87
N ALA A 80 1.56 13.03 -5.09
CA ALA A 80 0.31 13.76 -5.28
C ALA A 80 0.19 14.33 -6.69
N ARG A 81 1.21 15.05 -7.15
CA ARG A 81 1.24 15.62 -8.51
C ARG A 81 1.12 14.57 -9.61
N LEU A 82 1.76 13.41 -9.44
CA LEU A 82 1.69 12.33 -10.43
C LEU A 82 0.31 11.66 -10.45
N LEU A 83 -0.29 11.43 -9.29
CA LEU A 83 -1.66 10.88 -9.21
C LEU A 83 -2.68 11.79 -9.89
N GLU A 84 -2.58 13.10 -9.69
CA GLU A 84 -3.41 14.11 -10.38
C GLU A 84 -3.15 14.13 -11.89
N LYS A 85 -1.87 14.23 -12.29
CA LYS A 85 -1.45 14.24 -13.71
C LYS A 85 -2.02 13.06 -14.49
N TYR A 86 -2.05 11.87 -13.86
CA TYR A 86 -2.55 10.66 -14.49
C TYR A 86 -4.06 10.43 -14.28
N GLY A 87 -4.74 11.23 -13.47
CA GLY A 87 -6.18 11.15 -13.21
C GLY A 87 -6.58 9.85 -12.50
N VAL A 88 -5.78 9.40 -11.53
CA VAL A 88 -6.01 8.15 -10.79
C VAL A 88 -6.07 8.36 -9.26
N ALA A 89 -6.04 9.60 -8.79
CA ALA A 89 -6.03 9.91 -7.36
C ALA A 89 -7.27 9.35 -6.63
N ASP A 90 -8.44 9.42 -7.23
CA ASP A 90 -9.71 8.91 -6.71
C ASP A 90 -9.77 7.38 -6.57
N ARG A 91 -8.85 6.68 -7.21
CA ARG A 91 -8.72 5.22 -7.21
C ARG A 91 -7.44 4.73 -6.54
N THR A 92 -6.73 5.62 -5.83
CA THR A 92 -5.48 5.30 -5.14
C THR A 92 -5.69 5.38 -3.64
N GLU A 93 -5.19 4.38 -2.94
CA GLU A 93 -5.05 4.34 -1.49
C GLU A 93 -3.56 4.24 -1.14
N ILE A 94 -3.18 4.88 -0.05
CA ILE A 94 -1.78 4.93 0.41
C ILE A 94 -1.62 4.03 1.63
N ILE A 95 -0.56 3.26 1.68
CA ILE A 95 -0.17 2.48 2.86
C ILE A 95 1.25 2.87 3.28
N VAL A 96 1.48 3.04 4.59
CA VAL A 96 2.76 3.51 5.14
C VAL A 96 3.08 2.89 6.50
N PHE A 97 4.36 2.68 6.78
CA PHE A 97 4.85 2.23 8.09
C PHE A 97 5.16 3.37 9.05
N ALA A 98 5.75 4.47 8.58
CA ALA A 98 6.20 5.55 9.46
C ALA A 98 5.09 6.54 9.76
N HIS A 99 4.93 6.90 11.05
CA HIS A 99 3.93 7.87 11.50
C HIS A 99 4.09 9.24 10.83
N GLU A 100 5.33 9.71 10.73
CA GLU A 100 5.62 11.03 10.14
C GLU A 100 5.27 11.06 8.64
N LEU A 101 5.53 9.95 7.93
CA LEU A 101 5.15 9.82 6.51
C LEU A 101 3.63 9.76 6.34
N GLY A 102 2.93 9.02 7.22
CA GLY A 102 1.46 8.97 7.23
C GLY A 102 0.83 10.34 7.47
N ALA A 103 1.32 11.06 8.46
CA ALA A 103 0.85 12.43 8.74
C ALA A 103 1.08 13.36 7.54
N GLU A 104 2.22 13.22 6.85
CA GLU A 104 2.53 14.01 5.67
C GLU A 104 1.62 13.66 4.48
N CYS A 105 1.30 12.37 4.27
CA CYS A 105 0.33 11.93 3.26
C CYS A 105 -1.06 12.50 3.52
N ILE A 106 -1.56 12.41 4.75
CA ILE A 106 -2.86 12.93 5.16
C ILE A 106 -2.92 14.46 4.93
N ARG A 107 -1.83 15.16 5.28
CA ARG A 107 -1.75 16.63 5.14
C ARG A 107 -1.74 17.09 3.68
N GLN A 108 -0.97 16.44 2.80
CA GLN A 108 -0.76 16.88 1.42
C GLN A 108 -1.79 16.34 0.43
N MET A 109 -2.42 15.22 0.74
CA MET A 109 -3.38 14.55 -0.14
C MET A 109 -4.75 14.43 0.53
N PRO A 110 -5.41 15.56 0.84
CA PRO A 110 -6.74 15.54 1.46
C PRO A 110 -7.73 14.83 0.55
N GLY A 111 -8.45 13.86 1.09
CA GLY A 111 -9.37 13.00 0.33
C GLY A 111 -8.76 11.69 -0.17
N THR A 112 -7.43 11.52 -0.17
CA THR A 112 -6.80 10.22 -0.38
C THR A 112 -6.82 9.40 0.90
N ARG A 113 -7.19 8.15 0.81
CA ARG A 113 -7.27 7.24 1.96
C ARG A 113 -5.86 6.76 2.31
N VAL A 114 -5.46 6.94 3.55
CA VAL A 114 -4.15 6.53 4.08
C VAL A 114 -4.34 5.49 5.16
N PHE A 115 -3.66 4.35 5.04
CA PHE A 115 -3.69 3.23 6.00
C PHE A 115 -2.32 3.06 6.67
N HIS A 116 -2.35 2.71 7.94
CA HIS A 116 -1.13 2.45 8.71
C HIS A 116 -0.77 0.96 8.69
N LEU A 117 0.54 0.65 8.52
CA LEU A 117 1.03 -0.73 8.35
C LEU A 117 1.67 -1.33 9.61
N ASN A 118 2.18 -0.50 10.52
CA ASN A 118 3.13 -0.98 11.55
C ASN A 118 2.49 -1.82 12.66
N GLY A 119 1.17 -1.74 12.87
CA GLY A 119 0.47 -2.53 13.86
C GLY A 119 0.62 -2.06 15.31
N ASP A 120 1.11 -0.86 15.52
CA ASP A 120 1.42 -0.24 16.81
C ASP A 120 0.41 0.82 17.26
N LEU A 121 -0.67 1.02 16.51
CA LEU A 121 -1.79 1.91 16.83
C LEU A 121 -3.09 1.15 16.97
N THR A 122 -3.85 1.47 18.00
CA THR A 122 -5.24 1.01 18.17
C THR A 122 -6.18 1.68 17.17
N PRO A 123 -7.38 1.14 16.93
CA PRO A 123 -8.39 1.79 16.08
C PRO A 123 -8.70 3.24 16.49
N ALA A 124 -8.77 3.51 17.81
CA ALA A 124 -9.02 4.85 18.32
C ALA A 124 -7.88 5.83 17.96
N GLU A 125 -6.62 5.42 18.11
CA GLU A 125 -5.47 6.24 17.76
C GLU A 125 -5.36 6.48 16.26
N LEU A 126 -5.70 5.48 15.44
CA LEU A 126 -5.77 5.64 13.98
C LEU A 126 -6.80 6.70 13.58
N LYS A 127 -7.99 6.65 14.21
CA LYS A 127 -9.07 7.63 13.98
C LYS A 127 -8.64 9.03 14.37
N GLU A 128 -8.03 9.18 15.54
CA GLU A 128 -7.51 10.47 16.03
C GLU A 128 -6.48 11.08 15.10
N ARG A 129 -5.61 10.26 14.51
CA ARG A 129 -4.56 10.70 13.58
C ARG A 129 -5.05 10.90 12.14
N GLY A 130 -6.33 10.61 11.84
CA GLY A 130 -6.93 10.83 10.52
C GLY A 130 -6.66 9.74 9.49
N TYR A 131 -6.19 8.57 9.90
CA TYR A 131 -6.07 7.42 9.00
C TYR A 131 -7.45 6.91 8.55
N ALA A 132 -7.52 6.35 7.36
CA ALA A 132 -8.72 5.70 6.83
C ALA A 132 -8.92 4.29 7.41
N GLY A 133 -7.86 3.71 7.96
CA GLY A 133 -7.91 2.38 8.55
C GLY A 133 -6.52 1.81 8.87
N MET A 134 -6.54 0.53 9.14
CA MET A 134 -5.33 -0.27 9.38
C MET A 134 -5.09 -1.25 8.22
N ASP A 135 -3.81 -1.46 7.92
CA ASP A 135 -3.35 -2.51 7.02
C ASP A 135 -2.29 -3.32 7.77
N TYR A 136 -2.75 -4.28 8.59
CA TYR A 136 -1.91 -4.91 9.59
C TYR A 136 -1.54 -6.35 9.26
N ARG A 137 -0.38 -6.77 9.77
CA ARG A 137 0.07 -8.15 9.64
C ARG A 137 -0.95 -9.11 10.28
N ASN A 138 -1.16 -10.27 9.66
CA ASN A 138 -2.09 -11.29 10.11
C ASN A 138 -1.91 -11.71 11.59
N THR A 139 -0.66 -11.80 12.07
CA THR A 139 -0.37 -12.13 13.49
C THR A 139 -0.84 -11.05 14.47
N ILE A 140 -0.83 -9.78 14.06
CA ILE A 140 -1.29 -8.66 14.89
C ILE A 140 -2.82 -8.69 15.00
N LEU A 141 -3.51 -8.88 13.87
CA LEU A 141 -4.97 -8.98 13.89
C LEU A 141 -5.48 -10.23 14.60
N LYS A 142 -4.80 -11.38 14.45
CA LYS A 142 -5.12 -12.60 15.23
C LYS A 142 -4.97 -12.38 16.75
N ALA A 143 -4.00 -11.58 17.17
CA ALA A 143 -3.81 -11.24 18.58
C ALA A 143 -4.82 -10.18 19.08
N ASN A 144 -5.48 -9.46 18.19
CA ASN A 144 -6.39 -8.35 18.48
C ASN A 144 -7.65 -8.40 17.60
N GLU A 145 -8.32 -9.56 17.56
CA GLU A 145 -9.50 -9.76 16.68
C GLU A 145 -10.60 -8.71 16.87
N HIS A 146 -10.78 -8.24 18.12
CA HIS A 146 -11.75 -7.21 18.48
C HIS A 146 -11.49 -5.87 17.76
N TRP A 147 -10.26 -5.60 17.29
CA TRP A 147 -9.94 -4.37 16.57
C TRP A 147 -10.69 -4.24 15.24
N VAL A 148 -11.10 -5.35 14.60
CA VAL A 148 -11.89 -5.29 13.38
C VAL A 148 -13.25 -4.63 13.65
N ALA A 149 -13.97 -5.10 14.69
CA ALA A 149 -15.26 -4.51 15.09
C ALA A 149 -15.11 -3.07 15.60
N GLU A 150 -14.06 -2.78 16.37
CA GLU A 150 -13.77 -1.42 16.87
C GLU A 150 -13.46 -0.46 15.71
N ALA A 151 -12.64 -0.88 14.73
CA ALA A 151 -12.34 -0.09 13.54
C ALA A 151 -13.62 0.26 12.77
N HIS A 152 -14.46 -0.73 12.50
CA HIS A 152 -15.74 -0.52 11.82
C HIS A 152 -16.68 0.42 12.59
N ALA A 153 -16.74 0.31 13.92
CA ALA A 153 -17.54 1.22 14.76
C ALA A 153 -17.07 2.68 14.67
N LEU A 154 -15.78 2.89 14.35
CA LEU A 154 -15.19 4.21 14.14
C LEU A 154 -15.21 4.67 12.66
N GLY A 155 -15.76 3.85 11.75
CA GLY A 155 -15.78 4.11 10.31
C GLY A 155 -14.41 3.97 9.67
N LEU A 156 -13.55 3.11 10.23
CA LEU A 156 -12.25 2.73 9.67
C LEU A 156 -12.38 1.39 8.95
N GLU A 157 -11.56 1.18 7.91
CA GLU A 157 -11.48 -0.12 7.23
C GLU A 157 -10.23 -0.91 7.67
N VAL A 158 -10.30 -2.22 7.46
CA VAL A 158 -9.28 -3.16 7.89
C VAL A 158 -8.77 -3.97 6.70
N ASN A 159 -7.48 -3.86 6.41
CA ASN A 159 -6.75 -4.78 5.54
C ASN A 159 -5.85 -5.69 6.37
N VAL A 160 -5.60 -6.88 5.88
CA VAL A 160 -4.68 -7.85 6.48
C VAL A 160 -3.65 -8.34 5.47
N TRP A 161 -2.38 -8.46 5.87
CA TRP A 161 -1.28 -8.98 5.04
C TRP A 161 -0.34 -9.91 5.81
N THR A 162 0.37 -10.84 5.16
CA THR A 162 0.09 -11.45 3.87
C THR A 162 -0.61 -12.76 4.14
N VAL A 163 -1.72 -13.03 3.47
CA VAL A 163 -2.60 -14.18 3.71
C VAL A 163 -2.65 -15.06 2.45
N ASN A 164 -1.98 -16.21 2.48
CA ASN A 164 -1.76 -17.03 1.29
C ASN A 164 -2.41 -18.42 1.34
N THR A 165 -2.99 -18.82 2.46
CA THR A 165 -3.65 -20.12 2.58
C THR A 165 -5.16 -20.01 2.62
N ARG A 166 -5.87 -21.00 2.09
CA ARG A 166 -7.34 -21.07 2.14
C ARG A 166 -7.87 -20.90 3.57
N GLU A 167 -7.28 -21.60 4.52
CA GLU A 167 -7.69 -21.58 5.93
C GLU A 167 -7.61 -20.16 6.52
N GLU A 168 -6.49 -19.47 6.30
CA GLU A 168 -6.34 -18.09 6.78
C GLU A 168 -7.26 -17.11 6.04
N MET A 169 -7.47 -17.29 4.73
CA MET A 169 -8.43 -16.48 3.97
C MET A 169 -9.84 -16.65 4.52
N GLU A 170 -10.29 -17.87 4.75
CA GLU A 170 -11.61 -18.17 5.34
C GLU A 170 -11.74 -17.57 6.75
N TYR A 171 -10.67 -17.65 7.57
CA TYR A 171 -10.63 -17.03 8.88
C TYR A 171 -10.85 -15.52 8.83
N PHE A 172 -10.07 -14.79 8.02
CA PHE A 172 -10.18 -13.33 7.93
C PHE A 172 -11.46 -12.87 7.23
N LEU A 173 -11.97 -13.63 6.24
CA LEU A 173 -13.29 -13.39 5.67
C LEU A 173 -14.42 -13.54 6.71
N ASN A 174 -14.30 -14.52 7.64
CA ASN A 174 -15.26 -14.68 8.73
C ASN A 174 -15.12 -13.59 9.79
N LEU A 175 -13.90 -13.12 10.04
CA LEU A 175 -13.63 -12.00 10.94
C LEU A 175 -14.20 -10.67 10.41
N GLY A 176 -14.44 -10.60 9.09
CA GLY A 176 -15.07 -9.46 8.43
C GLY A 176 -14.12 -8.35 8.04
N VAL A 177 -12.84 -8.64 7.75
CA VAL A 177 -11.92 -7.62 7.21
C VAL A 177 -12.38 -7.14 5.84
N ASP A 178 -12.07 -5.91 5.48
CA ASP A 178 -12.50 -5.27 4.23
C ASP A 178 -11.61 -5.67 3.05
N TYR A 179 -10.32 -5.93 3.31
CA TYR A 179 -9.33 -6.32 2.31
C TYR A 179 -8.42 -7.42 2.83
N ILE A 180 -7.96 -8.25 1.91
CA ILE A 180 -6.93 -9.27 2.14
C ILE A 180 -5.83 -9.09 1.10
N THR A 181 -4.62 -8.80 1.54
CA THR A 181 -3.41 -8.80 0.71
C THR A 181 -2.85 -10.21 0.62
N THR A 182 -2.74 -10.72 -0.61
CA THR A 182 -2.33 -12.11 -0.88
C THR A 182 -1.48 -12.23 -2.15
N ASP A 183 -0.60 -13.22 -2.19
CA ASP A 183 0.12 -13.67 -3.40
C ASP A 183 -0.72 -14.65 -4.24
N GLU A 184 -1.89 -15.09 -3.71
CA GLU A 184 -2.80 -16.08 -4.32
C GLU A 184 -4.18 -15.47 -4.63
N PRO A 185 -4.26 -14.43 -5.51
CA PRO A 185 -5.50 -13.69 -5.74
C PRO A 185 -6.60 -14.54 -6.38
N GLU A 186 -6.27 -15.52 -7.22
CA GLU A 186 -7.25 -16.42 -7.83
C GLU A 186 -7.93 -17.32 -6.79
N LEU A 187 -7.17 -17.80 -5.81
CA LEU A 187 -7.70 -18.59 -4.69
C LEU A 187 -8.67 -17.75 -3.86
N LEU A 188 -8.30 -16.53 -3.50
CA LEU A 188 -9.16 -15.63 -2.75
C LEU A 188 -10.44 -15.30 -3.52
N GLN A 189 -10.34 -15.01 -4.81
CA GLN A 189 -11.51 -14.73 -5.66
C GLN A 189 -12.45 -15.94 -5.77
N ALA A 190 -11.90 -17.17 -5.85
CA ALA A 190 -12.69 -18.39 -5.85
C ALA A 190 -13.48 -18.54 -4.54
N LEU A 191 -12.82 -18.33 -3.39
CA LEU A 191 -13.46 -18.37 -2.08
C LEU A 191 -14.60 -17.35 -1.93
N ILE A 192 -14.38 -16.12 -2.39
CA ILE A 192 -15.41 -15.07 -2.35
C ILE A 192 -16.63 -15.47 -3.20
N ARG A 193 -16.42 -16.05 -4.40
CA ARG A 193 -17.50 -16.55 -5.25
C ARG A 193 -18.28 -17.70 -4.59
N GLU A 194 -17.57 -18.69 -4.02
CA GLU A 194 -18.17 -19.80 -3.28
C GLU A 194 -19.10 -19.32 -2.16
N ARG A 195 -18.66 -18.32 -1.39
CA ARG A 195 -19.43 -17.72 -0.29
C ARG A 195 -20.63 -16.89 -0.76
N SER A 196 -20.54 -16.27 -1.92
CA SER A 196 -21.60 -15.45 -2.52
C SER A 196 -22.67 -16.28 -3.24
N GLY A 197 -22.51 -17.60 -3.33
CA GLY A 197 -23.43 -18.49 -4.03
C GLY A 197 -23.46 -18.28 -5.55
N LYS A 198 -22.40 -17.77 -6.13
CA LYS A 198 -22.26 -17.46 -7.55
C LYS A 198 -21.18 -18.31 -8.21
#